data_83fa014395e02b0cb6348014ad7c119d
#
_entry.id   83fa014395e02b0cb6348014ad7c119d
#
_cell.length_a   1.000
_cell.length_b   1.000
_cell.length_c   1.000
_cell.angle_alpha   90.00
_cell.angle_beta   90.00
_cell.angle_gamma   90.00
#
_symmetry.space_group_name_H-M   'P 1'
#
loop_
_entity.id
_entity.type
_entity.pdbx_description
1 polymer ?
#
loop_
_entity_poly.entity_id
_entity_poly.type
_entity_poly.pdbx_seq_one_letter_code
_entity_poly.pdbx_strand_id
1 'polypeptide(L)'
;MLEPVVGAFTRLRNDLRPLVRFGNLDVQLVEPPATGRALPGEVAHAARAIVRNAVLALVDQGDARRVRIQWDCDGLNLLISIRDDGRGDLSSHDDALRPIAERVAALDGMLSVASTPGWGSSLEVTLPLDPRPGPNLLTNSGPLTNREREVLSLVASGARNRTIAEQLGISDNTVKFHVSNLLRKAGASTRAELAALVAFH
;
A
#
# COMPACT_ATOMS: atom_id res chain seq x y z
N MET A 1 16.12 -8.65 -9.31
CA MET A 1 15.46 -9.92 -9.69
C MET A 1 13.95 -9.71 -9.59
N LEU A 2 13.18 -10.12 -10.61
CA LEU A 2 11.72 -10.02 -10.60
C LEU A 2 11.13 -11.36 -10.12
N GLU A 3 10.05 -11.30 -9.32
CA GLU A 3 9.37 -12.46 -8.77
C GLU A 3 7.87 -12.41 -9.13
N PRO A 4 7.26 -13.49 -9.67
CA PRO A 4 5.81 -13.53 -9.88
C PRO A 4 5.04 -13.29 -8.57
N VAL A 5 3.95 -12.52 -8.63
CA VAL A 5 3.12 -12.21 -7.44
C VAL A 5 2.67 -13.48 -6.73
N VAL A 6 2.22 -14.47 -7.48
CA VAL A 6 1.79 -15.78 -6.94
C VAL A 6 2.94 -16.51 -6.24
N GLY A 7 4.16 -16.43 -6.78
CA GLY A 7 5.36 -17.02 -6.17
C GLY A 7 5.70 -16.36 -4.83
N ALA A 8 5.70 -15.03 -4.79
CA ALA A 8 5.91 -14.25 -3.57
C ALA A 8 4.84 -14.55 -2.51
N PHE A 9 3.59 -14.68 -2.93
CA PHE A 9 2.47 -15.03 -2.06
C PHE A 9 2.57 -16.47 -1.52
N THR A 10 3.03 -17.41 -2.33
CA THR A 10 3.27 -18.80 -1.89
C THR A 10 4.36 -18.85 -0.81
N ARG A 11 5.42 -18.05 -0.95
CA ARG A 11 6.46 -17.91 0.10
C ARG A 11 5.91 -17.28 1.37
N LEU A 12 5.07 -16.25 1.25
CA LEU A 12 4.36 -15.67 2.39
C LEU A 12 3.56 -16.72 3.16
N ARG A 13 2.79 -17.55 2.44
CA ARG A 13 2.02 -18.67 3.06
C ARG A 13 2.92 -19.60 3.87
N ASN A 14 4.11 -19.91 3.36
CA ASN A 14 5.07 -20.76 4.07
C ASN A 14 5.68 -20.03 5.28
N ASP A 15 5.98 -18.74 5.16
CA ASP A 15 6.52 -17.92 6.24
C ASP A 15 5.52 -17.77 7.41
N LEU A 16 4.21 -17.76 7.13
CA LEU A 16 3.16 -17.64 8.14
C LEU A 16 2.79 -18.97 8.83
N ARG A 17 3.09 -20.11 8.21
CA ARG A 17 2.75 -21.43 8.78
C ARG A 17 3.16 -21.64 10.24
N PRO A 18 4.39 -21.27 10.67
CA PRO A 18 4.78 -21.41 12.07
C PRO A 18 3.93 -20.53 13.00
N LEU A 19 3.63 -19.29 12.59
CA LEU A 19 2.88 -18.32 13.39
C LEU A 19 1.43 -18.77 13.58
N VAL A 20 0.80 -19.30 12.54
CA VAL A 20 -0.57 -19.85 12.59
C VAL A 20 -0.65 -21.07 13.50
N ARG A 21 0.39 -21.91 13.51
CA ARG A 21 0.39 -23.16 14.28
C ARG A 21 0.52 -22.94 15.78
N PHE A 22 1.19 -21.87 16.20
CA PHE A 22 1.44 -21.55 17.61
C PHE A 22 0.52 -20.45 18.14
N GLY A 23 -0.09 -19.65 17.25
CA GLY A 23 -1.09 -18.64 17.59
C GLY A 23 -2.50 -19.20 17.45
N ASN A 24 -3.41 -18.78 18.33
CA ASN A 24 -4.83 -19.14 18.23
C ASN A 24 -5.56 -18.30 17.18
N LEU A 25 -4.86 -17.96 16.07
CA LEU A 25 -5.30 -17.06 15.02
C LEU A 25 -5.56 -17.84 13.72
N ASP A 26 -6.79 -17.77 13.22
CA ASP A 26 -7.17 -18.30 11.91
C ASP A 26 -6.75 -17.31 10.81
N VAL A 27 -5.76 -17.68 10.01
CA VAL A 27 -5.21 -16.84 8.92
C VAL A 27 -5.79 -17.26 7.59
N GLN A 28 -6.66 -16.41 7.04
CA GLN A 28 -7.28 -16.58 5.73
C GLN A 28 -6.49 -15.83 4.67
N LEU A 29 -5.88 -16.58 3.76
CA LEU A 29 -5.10 -16.03 2.64
C LEU A 29 -5.93 -16.05 1.36
N VAL A 30 -6.16 -14.86 0.77
CA VAL A 30 -6.82 -14.70 -0.52
C VAL A 30 -5.75 -14.59 -1.59
N GLU A 31 -5.71 -15.57 -2.49
CA GLU A 31 -4.71 -15.61 -3.55
C GLU A 31 -4.86 -14.44 -4.53
N PRO A 32 -3.74 -13.80 -4.91
CA PRO A 32 -3.76 -12.78 -5.95
C PRO A 32 -4.12 -13.40 -7.30
N PRO A 33 -4.70 -12.61 -8.24
CA PRO A 33 -4.94 -13.08 -9.59
C PRO A 33 -3.64 -13.55 -10.25
N ALA A 34 -3.71 -14.64 -11.04
CA ALA A 34 -2.54 -15.22 -11.71
C ALA A 34 -1.92 -14.27 -12.76
N THR A 35 -2.70 -13.31 -13.25
CA THR A 35 -2.31 -12.33 -14.25
C THR A 35 -1.89 -11.03 -13.57
N GLY A 36 -0.66 -10.98 -13.06
CA GLY A 36 -0.11 -9.76 -12.45
C GLY A 36 1.31 -9.49 -12.94
N ARG A 37 1.72 -8.22 -12.91
CA ARG A 37 3.12 -7.84 -13.14
C ARG A 37 4.00 -8.51 -12.09
N ALA A 38 5.17 -9.00 -12.50
CA ALA A 38 6.16 -9.54 -11.57
C ALA A 38 6.65 -8.43 -10.62
N LEU A 39 6.80 -8.79 -9.34
CA LEU A 39 7.25 -7.89 -8.29
C LEU A 39 8.78 -7.74 -8.31
N PRO A 40 9.34 -6.54 -8.13
CA PRO A 40 10.73 -6.38 -7.74
C PRO A 40 11.02 -7.17 -6.46
N GLY A 41 12.19 -7.82 -6.39
CA GLY A 41 12.54 -8.68 -5.25
C GLY A 41 12.52 -7.96 -3.90
N GLU A 42 12.87 -6.67 -3.88
CA GLU A 42 12.80 -5.83 -2.68
C GLU A 42 11.35 -5.58 -2.24
N VAL A 43 10.42 -5.33 -3.18
CA VAL A 43 8.99 -5.17 -2.90
C VAL A 43 8.41 -6.47 -2.38
N ALA A 44 8.70 -7.60 -3.04
CA ALA A 44 8.24 -8.92 -2.61
C ALA A 44 8.76 -9.28 -1.20
N HIS A 45 10.02 -8.95 -0.89
CA HIS A 45 10.59 -9.18 0.44
C HIS A 45 9.94 -8.28 1.49
N ALA A 46 9.78 -7.00 1.20
CA ALA A 46 9.13 -6.05 2.11
C ALA A 46 7.67 -6.42 2.38
N ALA A 47 6.92 -6.78 1.35
CA ALA A 47 5.53 -7.21 1.46
C ALA A 47 5.36 -8.40 2.42
N ARG A 48 6.19 -9.43 2.28
CA ARG A 48 6.18 -10.59 3.18
C ARG A 48 6.51 -10.20 4.61
N ALA A 49 7.51 -9.33 4.82
CA ALA A 49 7.89 -8.87 6.14
C ALA A 49 6.81 -7.99 6.79
N ILE A 50 6.14 -7.13 6.02
CA ILE A 50 5.01 -6.31 6.47
C ILE A 50 3.88 -7.21 6.99
N VAL A 51 3.45 -8.18 6.19
CA VAL A 51 2.36 -9.10 6.59
C VAL A 51 2.76 -9.91 7.81
N ARG A 52 3.99 -10.43 7.85
CA ARG A 52 4.47 -11.18 9.01
C ARG A 52 4.44 -10.34 10.29
N ASN A 53 4.91 -9.09 10.23
CA ASN A 53 4.91 -8.20 11.40
C ASN A 53 3.49 -7.85 11.83
N ALA A 54 2.55 -7.65 10.88
CA ALA A 54 1.15 -7.42 11.20
C ALA A 54 0.51 -8.62 11.90
N VAL A 55 0.75 -9.84 11.40
CA VAL A 55 0.24 -11.07 12.05
C VAL A 55 0.85 -11.25 13.44
N LEU A 56 2.15 -10.97 13.62
CA LEU A 56 2.79 -11.03 14.94
C LEU A 56 2.16 -10.02 15.91
N ALA A 57 1.92 -8.78 15.48
CA ALA A 57 1.27 -7.78 16.32
C ALA A 57 -0.13 -8.22 16.76
N LEU A 58 -0.91 -8.82 15.86
CA LEU A 58 -2.24 -9.36 16.18
C LEU A 58 -2.17 -10.56 17.14
N VAL A 59 -1.17 -11.44 17.00
CA VAL A 59 -0.95 -12.57 17.92
C VAL A 59 -0.57 -12.07 19.30
N ASP A 60 0.31 -11.07 19.39
CA ASP A 60 0.75 -10.50 20.67
C ASP A 60 -0.38 -9.76 21.41
N GLN A 61 -1.30 -9.11 20.68
CA GLN A 61 -2.50 -8.50 21.27
C GLN A 61 -3.49 -9.55 21.79
N GLY A 62 -3.54 -10.73 21.15
CA GLY A 62 -4.31 -11.89 21.60
C GLY A 62 -5.84 -11.76 21.51
N ASP A 63 -6.36 -10.69 20.95
CA ASP A 63 -7.78 -10.38 20.88
C ASP A 63 -8.43 -10.81 19.57
N ALA A 64 -7.67 -10.83 18.48
CA ALA A 64 -8.13 -11.29 17.17
C ALA A 64 -8.15 -12.83 17.13
N ARG A 65 -9.21 -13.39 16.57
CA ARG A 65 -9.33 -14.83 16.29
C ARG A 65 -9.14 -15.16 14.84
N ARG A 66 -9.42 -14.19 13.98
CA ARG A 66 -9.36 -14.35 12.54
C ARG A 66 -8.70 -13.15 11.88
N VAL A 67 -7.82 -13.41 10.94
CA VAL A 67 -7.23 -12.38 10.06
C VAL A 67 -7.38 -12.80 8.63
N ARG A 68 -7.83 -11.87 7.78
CA ARG A 68 -7.90 -12.02 6.33
C ARG A 68 -6.81 -11.18 5.67
N ILE A 69 -6.00 -11.82 4.85
CA ILE A 69 -4.89 -11.20 4.12
C ILE A 69 -5.15 -11.37 2.63
N GLN A 70 -5.16 -10.26 1.92
CA GLN A 70 -5.36 -10.21 0.48
C GLN A 70 -4.23 -9.42 -0.16
N TRP A 71 -3.69 -9.94 -1.26
CA TRP A 71 -2.79 -9.25 -2.16
C TRP A 71 -3.48 -9.01 -3.49
N ASP A 72 -3.24 -7.84 -4.06
CA ASP A 72 -3.67 -7.49 -5.40
C ASP A 72 -2.58 -6.68 -6.09
N CYS A 73 -2.56 -6.66 -7.42
CA CYS A 73 -1.58 -5.94 -8.20
C CYS A 73 -2.30 -5.22 -9.35
N ASP A 74 -2.27 -3.89 -9.31
CA ASP A 74 -2.89 -3.05 -10.33
C ASP A 74 -1.94 -2.71 -11.51
N GLY A 75 -0.78 -3.39 -11.57
CA GLY A 75 0.26 -3.17 -12.57
C GLY A 75 1.25 -2.05 -12.23
N LEU A 76 0.94 -1.18 -11.29
CA LEU A 76 1.80 -0.09 -10.80
C LEU A 76 2.18 -0.28 -9.34
N ASN A 77 1.29 -0.87 -8.56
CA ASN A 77 1.46 -1.06 -7.14
C ASN A 77 1.08 -2.49 -6.73
N LEU A 78 1.70 -2.97 -5.68
CA LEU A 78 1.21 -4.08 -4.88
C LEU A 78 0.32 -3.52 -3.78
N LEU A 79 -0.93 -3.98 -3.74
CA LEU A 79 -1.93 -3.63 -2.76
C LEU A 79 -2.05 -4.78 -1.76
N ILE A 80 -1.90 -4.50 -0.47
CA ILE A 80 -2.00 -5.47 0.60
C ILE A 80 -3.09 -5.01 1.55
N SER A 81 -4.10 -5.84 1.76
CA SER A 81 -5.17 -5.62 2.73
C SER A 81 -5.07 -6.68 3.83
N ILE A 82 -5.04 -6.23 5.08
CA ILE A 82 -5.00 -7.10 6.27
C ILE A 82 -6.14 -6.66 7.18
N ARG A 83 -7.10 -7.56 7.43
CA ARG A 83 -8.28 -7.27 8.25
C ARG A 83 -8.42 -8.32 9.33
N ASP A 84 -8.59 -7.88 10.56
CA ASP A 84 -8.83 -8.74 11.72
C ASP A 84 -10.22 -8.52 12.31
N ASP A 85 -10.62 -9.42 13.21
CA ASP A 85 -11.87 -9.40 13.98
C ASP A 85 -11.63 -9.08 15.48
N GLY A 86 -10.54 -8.40 15.82
CA GLY A 86 -10.18 -8.03 17.17
C GLY A 86 -10.98 -6.86 17.73
N ARG A 87 -10.43 -6.19 18.74
CA ARG A 87 -11.12 -5.07 19.43
C ARG A 87 -11.34 -3.85 18.56
N GLY A 88 -10.55 -3.68 17.50
CA GLY A 88 -10.64 -2.50 16.65
C GLY A 88 -10.11 -1.24 17.35
N ASP A 89 -8.99 -1.33 18.02
CA ASP A 89 -8.30 -0.27 18.73
C ASP A 89 -6.92 0.06 18.16
N LEU A 90 -6.51 -0.60 17.08
CA LEU A 90 -5.24 -0.30 16.40
C LEU A 90 -5.23 1.13 15.84
N SER A 91 -4.15 1.83 16.11
CA SER A 91 -3.89 3.19 15.63
C SER A 91 -2.62 3.21 14.78
N SER A 92 -2.56 4.11 13.80
CA SER A 92 -1.34 4.32 12.98
C SER A 92 -0.12 4.74 13.80
N HIS A 93 -0.32 5.16 15.05
CA HIS A 93 0.74 5.59 15.97
C HIS A 93 1.19 4.48 16.94
N ASP A 94 0.62 3.28 16.85
CA ASP A 94 1.00 2.18 17.72
C ASP A 94 2.43 1.73 17.43
N ASP A 95 3.21 1.53 18.48
CA ASP A 95 4.60 1.06 18.37
C ASP A 95 4.68 -0.31 17.66
N ALA A 96 3.66 -1.13 17.77
CA ALA A 96 3.55 -2.41 17.07
C ALA A 96 3.52 -2.26 15.54
N LEU A 97 3.00 -1.14 15.02
CA LEU A 97 2.93 -0.84 13.59
C LEU A 97 4.14 -0.07 13.07
N ARG A 98 5.01 0.43 13.95
CA ARG A 98 6.20 1.19 13.58
C ARG A 98 7.12 0.47 12.59
N PRO A 99 7.47 -0.82 12.78
CA PRO A 99 8.30 -1.54 11.81
C PRO A 99 7.65 -1.69 10.43
N ILE A 100 6.31 -1.72 10.39
CA ILE A 100 5.53 -1.75 9.16
C ILE A 100 5.60 -0.38 8.48
N ALA A 101 5.31 0.69 9.22
CA ALA A 101 5.33 2.06 8.71
C ALA A 101 6.70 2.46 8.15
N GLU A 102 7.79 2.14 8.86
CA GLU A 102 9.17 2.40 8.42
C GLU A 102 9.49 1.65 7.12
N ARG A 103 9.07 0.39 7.00
CA ARG A 103 9.32 -0.41 5.80
C ARG A 103 8.49 0.06 4.60
N VAL A 104 7.26 0.45 4.83
CA VAL A 104 6.39 1.03 3.79
C VAL A 104 6.98 2.35 3.30
N ALA A 105 7.41 3.22 4.22
CA ALA A 105 8.02 4.50 3.88
C ALA A 105 9.34 4.35 3.10
N ALA A 106 10.15 3.33 3.43
CA ALA A 106 11.41 3.05 2.74
C ALA A 106 11.23 2.69 1.25
N LEU A 107 10.03 2.26 0.86
CA LEU A 107 9.66 1.95 -0.53
C LEU A 107 8.75 3.01 -1.16
N ASP A 108 8.69 4.21 -0.62
CA ASP A 108 7.75 5.26 -1.07
C ASP A 108 6.29 4.78 -1.08
N GLY A 109 5.96 3.81 -0.22
CA GLY A 109 4.63 3.24 -0.09
C GLY A 109 3.71 4.08 0.80
N MET A 110 2.47 3.60 0.93
CA MET A 110 1.47 4.21 1.80
C MET A 110 0.89 3.16 2.74
N LEU A 111 0.72 3.52 3.99
CA LEU A 111 0.02 2.75 5.02
C LEU A 111 -1.21 3.53 5.48
N SER A 112 -2.36 2.88 5.47
CA SER A 112 -3.59 3.37 6.06
C SER A 112 -4.08 2.37 7.10
N VAL A 113 -4.49 2.87 8.25
CA VAL A 113 -5.03 2.07 9.35
C VAL A 113 -6.41 2.60 9.68
N ALA A 114 -7.40 1.73 9.67
CA ALA A 114 -8.77 2.02 10.07
C ALA A 114 -9.21 0.98 11.09
N SER A 115 -9.74 1.43 12.21
CA SER A 115 -10.21 0.57 13.29
C SER A 115 -11.64 0.94 13.67
N THR A 116 -12.44 -0.07 13.95
CA THR A 116 -13.82 0.11 14.38
C THR A 116 -13.99 -0.67 15.68
N PRO A 117 -14.25 0.01 16.83
CA PRO A 117 -14.39 -0.66 18.11
C PRO A 117 -15.39 -1.80 18.07
N GLY A 118 -14.95 -2.99 18.48
CA GLY A 118 -15.74 -4.22 18.48
C GLY A 118 -15.90 -4.92 17.13
N TRP A 119 -15.29 -4.39 16.04
CA TRP A 119 -15.38 -4.93 14.69
C TRP A 119 -14.02 -5.25 14.06
N GLY A 120 -12.94 -4.95 14.79
CA GLY A 120 -11.58 -5.19 14.33
C GLY A 120 -10.94 -4.02 13.60
N SER A 121 -9.78 -4.29 13.02
CA SER A 121 -8.96 -3.29 12.34
C SER A 121 -8.67 -3.70 10.89
N SER A 122 -8.38 -2.71 10.07
CA SER A 122 -7.98 -2.88 8.67
C SER A 122 -6.70 -2.09 8.42
N LEU A 123 -5.67 -2.79 7.95
CA LEU A 123 -4.44 -2.21 7.44
C LEU A 123 -4.45 -2.32 5.92
N GLU A 124 -4.33 -1.17 5.25
CA GLU A 124 -4.19 -1.12 3.79
C GLU A 124 -2.81 -0.57 3.46
N VAL A 125 -2.03 -1.36 2.73
CA VAL A 125 -0.67 -1.00 2.32
C VAL A 125 -0.60 -0.97 0.81
N THR A 126 -0.01 0.09 0.28
CA THR A 126 0.28 0.25 -1.15
C THR A 126 1.78 0.38 -1.33
N LEU A 127 2.39 -0.52 -2.10
CA LEU A 127 3.81 -0.50 -2.43
C LEU A 127 3.99 -0.29 -3.93
N PRO A 128 4.67 0.79 -4.37
CA PRO A 128 5.01 0.98 -5.78
C PRO A 128 5.89 -0.17 -6.30
N LEU A 129 5.59 -0.67 -7.51
CA LEU A 129 6.38 -1.72 -8.16
C LEU A 129 7.67 -1.18 -8.80
N ASP A 130 7.75 0.11 -9.00
CA ASP A 130 8.94 0.81 -9.44
C ASP A 130 9.39 1.78 -8.32
N PRO A 131 9.88 1.26 -7.16
CA PRO A 131 10.39 2.11 -6.10
C PRO A 131 11.62 2.86 -6.60
N ARG A 132 11.74 4.12 -6.22
CA ARG A 132 12.90 4.92 -6.60
C ARG A 132 14.15 4.40 -5.89
N PRO A 133 15.33 4.40 -6.53
CA PRO A 133 16.57 4.07 -5.85
C PRO A 133 16.91 5.16 -4.81
N GLY A 134 16.88 4.76 -3.54
CA GLY A 134 17.55 5.43 -2.44
C GLY A 134 16.77 6.50 -1.68
N PRO A 135 17.05 6.62 -0.37
CA PRO A 135 16.44 7.63 0.48
C PRO A 135 17.07 8.98 0.23
N ASN A 136 16.37 9.91 -0.38
CA ASN A 136 16.69 11.30 -0.18
C ASN A 136 15.91 11.78 1.05
N LEU A 137 16.54 11.69 2.21
CA LEU A 137 16.03 12.12 3.52
C LEU A 137 15.88 13.65 3.65
N LEU A 138 16.05 14.38 2.56
CA LEU A 138 15.97 15.84 2.56
C LEU A 138 15.12 16.29 1.39
N THR A 139 13.90 16.53 1.65
CA THR A 139 12.88 17.34 0.99
C THR A 139 11.62 16.56 0.63
N ASN A 140 10.50 17.00 1.18
CA ASN A 140 9.14 16.62 0.80
C ASN A 140 8.77 17.00 -0.66
N SER A 141 9.75 17.25 -1.52
CA SER A 141 9.60 17.81 -2.86
C SER A 141 10.55 17.17 -3.87
N GLY A 142 10.65 15.83 -3.91
CA GLY A 142 11.39 15.15 -4.97
C GLY A 142 10.75 15.36 -6.35
N PRO A 143 11.51 15.25 -7.47
CA PRO A 143 10.96 15.43 -8.81
C PRO A 143 9.82 14.46 -9.08
N LEU A 144 8.83 14.90 -9.86
CA LEU A 144 7.68 14.08 -10.24
C LEU A 144 8.14 12.86 -11.06
N THR A 145 7.59 11.70 -10.79
CA THR A 145 7.76 10.52 -11.65
C THR A 145 7.13 10.77 -13.03
N ASN A 146 7.48 9.97 -14.02
CA ASN A 146 6.82 10.04 -15.32
C ASN A 146 5.30 9.88 -15.17
N ARG A 147 4.87 8.94 -14.33
CA ARG A 147 3.45 8.67 -14.07
C ARG A 147 2.75 9.81 -13.34
N GLU A 148 3.39 10.41 -12.36
CA GLU A 148 2.86 11.61 -11.70
C GLU A 148 2.75 12.79 -12.65
N ARG A 149 3.68 12.95 -13.60
CA ARG A 149 3.59 13.97 -14.65
C ARG A 149 2.42 13.73 -15.59
N GLU A 150 2.19 12.48 -16.03
CA GLU A 150 1.04 12.12 -16.85
C GLU A 150 -0.28 12.41 -16.13
N VAL A 151 -0.42 11.96 -14.87
CA VAL A 151 -1.60 12.24 -14.04
C VAL A 151 -1.77 13.75 -13.84
N LEU A 152 -0.69 14.48 -13.55
CA LEU A 152 -0.71 15.91 -13.31
C LEU A 152 -1.17 16.69 -14.56
N SER A 153 -0.67 16.31 -15.75
CA SER A 153 -1.10 16.90 -17.03
C SER A 153 -2.61 16.73 -17.25
N LEU A 154 -3.15 15.54 -16.96
CA LEU A 154 -4.58 15.26 -17.09
C LEU A 154 -5.41 15.96 -16.00
N VAL A 155 -4.86 16.13 -14.79
CA VAL A 155 -5.49 16.94 -13.73
C VAL A 155 -5.55 18.40 -14.14
N ALA A 156 -4.48 18.93 -14.71
CA ALA A 156 -4.41 20.31 -15.20
C ALA A 156 -5.39 20.59 -16.35
N SER A 157 -5.62 19.59 -17.21
CA SER A 157 -6.65 19.68 -18.26
C SER A 157 -8.10 19.53 -17.75
N GLY A 158 -8.29 19.34 -16.45
CA GLY A 158 -9.61 19.20 -15.83
C GLY A 158 -10.25 17.81 -15.93
N ALA A 159 -9.51 16.78 -16.39
CA ALA A 159 -10.03 15.43 -16.54
C ALA A 159 -10.46 14.84 -15.19
N ARG A 160 -11.58 14.14 -15.13
CA ARG A 160 -12.05 13.43 -13.91
C ARG A 160 -11.20 12.16 -13.67
N ASN A 161 -11.15 11.69 -12.43
CA ASN A 161 -10.35 10.48 -12.08
C ASN A 161 -10.70 9.28 -12.96
N ARG A 162 -11.98 9.06 -13.25
CA ARG A 162 -12.43 7.99 -14.15
C ARG A 162 -11.83 8.12 -15.56
N THR A 163 -11.83 9.32 -16.12
CA THR A 163 -11.26 9.59 -17.44
C THR A 163 -9.76 9.38 -17.44
N ILE A 164 -9.07 9.82 -16.37
CA ILE A 164 -7.63 9.58 -16.18
C ILE A 164 -7.34 8.07 -16.09
N ALA A 165 -8.15 7.35 -15.33
CA ALA A 165 -8.04 5.90 -15.17
C ALA A 165 -8.16 5.18 -16.53
N GLU A 166 -9.16 5.53 -17.33
CA GLU A 166 -9.40 4.98 -18.66
C GLU A 166 -8.23 5.29 -19.62
N GLN A 167 -7.77 6.54 -19.68
CA GLN A 167 -6.68 6.96 -20.56
C GLN A 167 -5.33 6.33 -20.20
N LEU A 168 -5.10 6.13 -18.92
CA LEU A 168 -3.83 5.61 -18.41
C LEU A 168 -3.85 4.09 -18.18
N GLY A 169 -4.99 3.42 -18.38
CA GLY A 169 -5.14 1.98 -18.17
C GLY A 169 -4.96 1.53 -16.73
N ILE A 170 -5.40 2.33 -15.75
CA ILE A 170 -5.28 2.06 -14.32
C ILE A 170 -6.63 2.19 -13.60
N SER A 171 -6.71 1.76 -12.34
CA SER A 171 -7.94 1.89 -11.56
C SER A 171 -8.19 3.34 -11.11
N ASP A 172 -9.46 3.69 -10.87
CA ASP A 172 -9.85 4.99 -10.29
C ASP A 172 -9.19 5.22 -8.91
N ASN A 173 -9.02 4.16 -8.12
CA ASN A 173 -8.33 4.22 -6.84
C ASN A 173 -6.85 4.53 -7.00
N THR A 174 -6.19 3.99 -8.02
CA THR A 174 -4.80 4.31 -8.36
C THR A 174 -4.65 5.78 -8.76
N VAL A 175 -5.61 6.33 -9.50
CA VAL A 175 -5.62 7.77 -9.84
C VAL A 175 -5.77 8.61 -8.57
N LYS A 176 -6.71 8.28 -7.67
CA LYS A 176 -6.87 8.97 -6.38
C LYS A 176 -5.57 8.99 -5.59
N PHE A 177 -4.86 7.88 -5.57
CA PHE A 177 -3.55 7.77 -4.92
C PHE A 177 -2.53 8.74 -5.53
N HIS A 178 -2.37 8.75 -6.85
CA HIS A 178 -1.45 9.68 -7.51
C HIS A 178 -1.83 11.15 -7.27
N VAL A 179 -3.10 11.48 -7.32
CA VAL A 179 -3.60 12.83 -7.03
C VAL A 179 -3.28 13.23 -5.59
N SER A 180 -3.48 12.35 -4.60
CA SER A 180 -3.13 12.63 -3.20
C SER A 180 -1.63 12.88 -3.02
N ASN A 181 -0.79 12.08 -3.68
CA ASN A 181 0.65 12.28 -3.66
C ASN A 181 1.08 13.60 -4.32
N LEU A 182 0.44 13.95 -5.44
CA LEU A 182 0.69 15.21 -6.13
C LEU A 182 0.31 16.42 -5.27
N LEU A 183 -0.85 16.38 -4.61
CA LEU A 183 -1.27 17.41 -3.66
C LEU A 183 -0.23 17.60 -2.56
N ARG A 184 0.21 16.51 -1.94
CA ARG A 184 1.25 16.54 -0.89
C ARG A 184 2.58 17.10 -1.40
N LYS A 185 3.03 16.67 -2.58
CA LYS A 185 4.29 17.13 -3.19
C LYS A 185 4.25 18.60 -3.60
N ALA A 186 3.11 19.07 -4.10
CA ALA A 186 2.89 20.44 -4.51
C ALA A 186 2.56 21.38 -3.34
N GLY A 187 2.33 20.85 -2.12
CA GLY A 187 1.85 21.64 -1.00
C GLY A 187 0.44 22.18 -1.21
N ALA A 188 -0.33 21.59 -2.13
CA ALA A 188 -1.70 22.01 -2.46
C ALA A 188 -2.72 21.26 -1.60
N SER A 189 -3.74 21.98 -1.13
CA SER A 189 -4.83 21.42 -0.32
C SER A 189 -6.00 20.91 -1.15
N THR A 190 -6.12 21.41 -2.38
CA THR A 190 -7.23 21.06 -3.28
C THR A 190 -6.75 20.74 -4.69
N ARG A 191 -7.56 19.95 -5.41
CA ARG A 191 -7.31 19.64 -6.82
C ARG A 191 -7.26 20.90 -7.70
N ALA A 192 -8.11 21.89 -7.42
CA ALA A 192 -8.14 23.15 -8.15
C ALA A 192 -6.83 23.93 -7.95
N GLU A 193 -6.33 23.96 -6.74
CA GLU A 193 -5.03 24.56 -6.41
C GLU A 193 -3.88 23.85 -7.11
N LEU A 194 -3.89 22.51 -7.12
CA LEU A 194 -2.91 21.70 -7.85
C LEU A 194 -2.93 22.01 -9.36
N ALA A 195 -4.12 22.11 -9.97
CA ALA A 195 -4.25 22.44 -11.39
C ALA A 195 -3.76 23.87 -11.70
N ALA A 196 -4.04 24.83 -10.81
CA ALA A 196 -3.57 26.20 -10.96
C ALA A 196 -2.05 26.33 -10.92
N LEU A 197 -1.37 25.60 -10.01
CA LEU A 197 0.10 25.61 -9.92
C LEU A 197 0.78 25.15 -11.21
N VAL A 198 0.13 24.27 -11.98
CA VAL A 198 0.68 23.77 -13.27
C VAL A 198 0.44 24.74 -14.42
N ALA A 199 -0.66 25.52 -14.37
CA ALA A 199 -1.00 26.48 -15.43
C ALA A 199 -0.07 27.71 -15.47
N PHE A 200 0.69 27.96 -14.40
CA PHE A 200 1.61 29.10 -14.27
C PHE A 200 3.09 28.74 -14.51
N HIS A 201 3.40 27.48 -14.91
CA HIS A 201 4.75 27.02 -15.27
C HIS A 201 4.79 26.48 -16.68
#